data_21152751c6744d9cdfaef51c8e113e84
#
_entry.id   21152751c6744d9cdfaef51c8e113e84
#
_cell.length_a   1.000
_cell.length_b   1.000
_cell.length_c   1.000
_cell.angle_alpha   90.00
_cell.angle_beta   90.00
_cell.angle_gamma   90.00
#
_symmetry.space_group_name_H-M   'P 1'
#
loop_
_entity.id
_entity.type
_entity.pdbx_description
1 polymer ?
#
loop_
_entity_poly.entity_id
_entity_poly.type
_entity_poly.pdbx_seq_one_letter_code
_entity_poly.pdbx_strand_id
1 'polypeptide(L)'
;MWAAIAAGVIAAAYVGKLPPAIPLLREEFQLSLVAAGWVNSIFNTLSVCSAAFVGVLAGRFGALRFCGAGLAAMMLGGALGAAAHSEGQLLASRILEGGGIVAISVSVPALIIAACAPRERNLAMGMWASYLPLGSGLAILASPLLLGTIGWRGLWLAIVLLMFACTIMLWRYRAHYRGAPAAAPTLSSALSSLRQSGPWFLATAFACYSTMYFALAVWLPTFLVQERGASIARAALLTALLIGCNAGGNLVGGWLMHRAAPRGHVISLAFLIMAASSVAIFSTTPPDALRFSLCILFMFTGGLIPASILSGGQLYARDASQISSVQGLIMQVAQIGPFAGPPLIAAVVSAAGNWEAARGVLLAAAACGTVLAQLALRSERALARRPVAPV
;
A
#
# COMPACT_ATOMS: atom_id res chain seq x y z
N MET A 1 -0.38 23.04 -3.06
CA MET A 1 -1.14 21.79 -2.92
C MET A 1 -0.79 20.76 -4.00
N TRP A 2 -1.04 21.04 -5.29
CA TRP A 2 -0.86 20.08 -6.40
C TRP A 2 0.55 19.47 -6.51
N ALA A 3 1.61 20.27 -6.32
CA ALA A 3 2.98 19.77 -6.32
C ALA A 3 3.24 18.73 -5.21
N ALA A 4 2.64 18.91 -4.05
CA ALA A 4 2.76 17.95 -2.95
C ALA A 4 2.00 16.62 -3.25
N ILE A 5 0.80 16.72 -3.84
CA ILE A 5 0.04 15.53 -4.28
C ILE A 5 0.81 14.80 -5.40
N ALA A 6 1.33 15.54 -6.39
CA ALA A 6 2.13 14.97 -7.47
C ALA A 6 3.37 14.21 -6.96
N ALA A 7 4.04 14.74 -5.93
CA ALA A 7 5.17 14.05 -5.30
C ALA A 7 4.76 12.66 -4.76
N GLY A 8 3.60 12.56 -4.12
CA GLY A 8 3.08 11.27 -3.67
C GLY A 8 2.71 10.32 -4.81
N VAL A 9 2.03 10.83 -5.85
CA VAL A 9 1.65 10.02 -7.04
C VAL A 9 2.89 9.48 -7.74
N ILE A 10 3.93 10.31 -7.94
CA ILE A 10 5.19 9.86 -8.54
C ILE A 10 5.93 8.89 -7.60
N ALA A 11 5.90 9.13 -6.28
CA ALA A 11 6.45 8.16 -5.32
C ALA A 11 5.75 6.80 -5.41
N ALA A 12 4.43 6.77 -5.58
CA ALA A 12 3.68 5.54 -5.78
C ALA A 12 4.01 4.82 -7.10
N ALA A 13 4.49 5.53 -8.12
CA ALA A 13 4.96 4.91 -9.35
C ALA A 13 6.17 3.99 -9.12
N TYR A 14 6.99 4.23 -8.08
CA TYR A 14 8.07 3.32 -7.68
C TYR A 14 7.56 1.96 -7.18
N VAL A 15 6.34 1.91 -6.68
CA VAL A 15 5.67 0.63 -6.37
C VAL A 15 5.17 -0.03 -7.64
N GLY A 16 4.49 0.73 -8.51
CA GLY A 16 3.85 0.20 -9.71
C GLY A 16 4.81 -0.22 -10.83
N LYS A 17 6.03 0.35 -10.92
CA LYS A 17 7.00 0.00 -11.97
C LYS A 17 7.48 -1.46 -11.90
N LEU A 18 7.48 -2.04 -10.69
CA LEU A 18 8.16 -3.31 -10.45
C LEU A 18 7.38 -4.54 -10.95
N PRO A 19 6.06 -4.73 -10.64
CA PRO A 19 5.36 -5.95 -11.04
C PRO A 19 5.45 -6.28 -12.54
N PRO A 20 5.29 -5.34 -13.49
CA PRO A 20 5.47 -5.61 -14.91
C PRO A 20 6.93 -5.88 -15.31
N ALA A 21 7.91 -5.39 -14.55
CA ALA A 21 9.33 -5.55 -14.84
C ALA A 21 9.91 -6.86 -14.25
N ILE A 22 9.23 -7.51 -13.30
CA ILE A 22 9.71 -8.75 -12.63
C ILE A 22 10.18 -9.81 -13.63
N PRO A 23 9.46 -10.15 -14.71
CA PRO A 23 9.92 -11.17 -15.65
C PRO A 23 11.29 -10.82 -16.26
N LEU A 24 11.49 -9.57 -16.68
CA LEU A 24 12.76 -9.11 -17.26
C LEU A 24 13.91 -9.09 -16.26
N LEU A 25 13.63 -8.65 -15.01
CA LEU A 25 14.61 -8.66 -13.93
C LEU A 25 15.03 -10.08 -13.56
N ARG A 26 14.07 -11.03 -13.54
CA ARG A 26 14.35 -12.43 -13.28
C ARG A 26 15.24 -13.04 -14.36
N GLU A 27 15.00 -12.74 -15.62
CA GLU A 27 15.80 -13.20 -16.73
C GLU A 27 17.23 -12.63 -16.66
N GLU A 28 17.38 -11.33 -16.47
CA GLU A 28 18.68 -10.65 -16.49
C GLU A 28 19.56 -11.01 -15.27
N PHE A 29 18.99 -11.00 -14.07
CA PHE A 29 19.73 -11.28 -12.83
C PHE A 29 19.63 -12.74 -12.38
N GLN A 30 18.99 -13.63 -13.17
CA GLN A 30 18.74 -15.03 -12.83
C GLN A 30 18.08 -15.22 -11.46
N LEU A 31 17.12 -14.30 -11.14
CA LEU A 31 16.47 -14.29 -9.83
C LEU A 31 15.54 -15.49 -9.66
N SER A 32 15.65 -16.14 -8.52
CA SER A 32 14.59 -17.06 -8.07
C SER A 32 13.26 -16.29 -7.87
N LEU A 33 12.15 -17.01 -7.82
CA LEU A 33 10.84 -16.38 -7.53
C LEU A 33 10.85 -15.71 -6.16
N VAL A 34 11.52 -16.31 -5.18
CA VAL A 34 11.68 -15.77 -3.82
C VAL A 34 12.49 -14.48 -3.82
N ALA A 35 13.63 -14.45 -4.55
CA ALA A 35 14.45 -13.25 -4.70
C ALA A 35 13.66 -12.11 -5.33
N ALA A 36 12.89 -12.38 -6.39
CA ALA A 36 12.01 -11.41 -7.01
C ALA A 36 10.91 -10.89 -6.04
N GLY A 37 10.38 -11.77 -5.19
CA GLY A 37 9.49 -11.40 -4.09
C GLY A 37 10.15 -10.43 -3.12
N TRP A 38 11.40 -10.67 -2.74
CA TRP A 38 12.16 -9.77 -1.88
C TRP A 38 12.47 -8.43 -2.55
N VAL A 39 12.80 -8.39 -3.83
CA VAL A 39 12.99 -7.12 -4.57
C VAL A 39 11.75 -6.22 -4.47
N ASN A 40 10.55 -6.82 -4.50
CA ASN A 40 9.32 -6.06 -4.26
C ASN A 40 9.14 -5.65 -2.79
N SER A 41 9.42 -6.54 -1.87
CA SER A 41 9.01 -6.44 -0.47
C SER A 41 9.95 -5.61 0.39
N ILE A 42 11.25 -5.67 0.11
CA ILE A 42 12.29 -4.97 0.89
C ILE A 42 12.10 -3.44 0.86
N PHE A 43 11.45 -2.94 -0.16
CA PHE A 43 10.99 -1.55 -0.25
C PHE A 43 10.14 -1.12 0.97
N ASN A 44 9.41 -2.05 1.59
CA ASN A 44 8.54 -1.76 2.73
C ASN A 44 9.23 -1.91 4.09
N THR A 45 10.52 -2.26 4.13
CA THR A 45 11.28 -2.52 5.38
C THR A 45 11.19 -1.35 6.34
N LEU A 46 11.49 -0.14 5.87
CA LEU A 46 11.45 1.05 6.73
C LEU A 46 10.02 1.42 7.13
N SER A 47 9.02 1.14 6.32
CA SER A 47 7.61 1.33 6.68
C SER A 47 7.20 0.45 7.85
N VAL A 48 7.62 -0.83 7.85
CA VAL A 48 7.34 -1.77 8.95
C VAL A 48 8.09 -1.39 10.22
N CYS A 49 9.39 -1.08 10.10
CA CYS A 49 10.27 -0.91 11.25
C CYS A 49 10.19 0.48 11.90
N SER A 50 9.88 1.52 11.15
CA SER A 50 10.17 2.88 11.62
C SER A 50 9.09 3.94 11.37
N ALA A 51 7.89 3.58 10.90
CA ALA A 51 6.86 4.56 10.53
C ALA A 51 6.53 5.54 11.69
N ALA A 52 6.46 5.06 12.93
CA ALA A 52 6.23 5.91 14.09
C ALA A 52 7.39 6.88 14.38
N PHE A 53 8.65 6.41 14.25
CA PHE A 53 9.85 7.25 14.45
C PHE A 53 10.00 8.30 13.35
N VAL A 54 9.65 7.96 12.12
CA VAL A 54 9.70 8.85 10.96
C VAL A 54 8.76 10.05 11.16
N GLY A 55 7.59 9.86 11.79
CA GLY A 55 6.68 10.94 12.16
C GLY A 55 7.32 11.94 13.14
N VAL A 56 8.05 11.45 14.15
CA VAL A 56 8.78 12.28 15.11
C VAL A 56 9.91 13.06 14.42
N LEU A 57 10.68 12.41 13.54
CA LEU A 57 11.72 13.07 12.76
C LEU A 57 11.17 14.16 11.84
N ALA A 58 10.06 13.89 11.14
CA ALA A 58 9.39 14.87 10.29
C ALA A 58 8.97 16.12 11.09
N GLY A 59 8.51 15.94 12.34
CA GLY A 59 8.20 17.03 13.26
C GLY A 59 9.42 17.86 13.64
N ARG A 60 10.58 17.23 13.90
CA ARG A 60 11.83 17.93 14.29
C ARG A 60 12.48 18.71 13.15
N PHE A 61 12.55 18.13 11.95
CA PHE A 61 13.24 18.72 10.79
C PHE A 61 12.34 19.62 9.95
N GLY A 62 11.03 19.57 10.17
CA GLY A 62 10.00 20.27 9.38
C GLY A 62 9.61 19.49 8.12
N ALA A 63 8.31 19.49 7.85
CA ALA A 63 7.71 18.65 6.79
C ALA A 63 8.34 18.86 5.40
N LEU A 64 8.66 20.13 5.03
CA LEU A 64 9.22 20.41 3.70
C LEU A 64 10.62 19.85 3.52
N ARG A 65 11.50 20.01 4.52
CA ARG A 65 12.88 19.50 4.46
C ARG A 65 12.87 17.97 4.47
N PHE A 66 12.02 17.39 5.31
CA PHE A 66 11.92 15.95 5.43
C PHE A 66 11.33 15.31 4.16
N CYS A 67 10.33 15.93 3.54
CA CYS A 67 9.83 15.55 2.21
C CYS A 67 10.95 15.63 1.15
N GLY A 68 11.74 16.73 1.15
CA GLY A 68 12.86 16.91 0.23
C GLY A 68 13.93 15.82 0.37
N ALA A 69 14.26 15.42 1.61
CA ALA A 69 15.16 14.29 1.86
C ALA A 69 14.57 12.98 1.33
N GLY A 70 13.26 12.75 1.50
CA GLY A 70 12.57 11.60 0.93
C GLY A 70 12.62 11.55 -0.59
N LEU A 71 12.36 12.68 -1.25
CA LEU A 71 12.47 12.80 -2.71
C LEU A 71 13.89 12.52 -3.21
N ALA A 72 14.90 13.06 -2.52
CA ALA A 72 16.32 12.80 -2.84
C ALA A 72 16.68 11.32 -2.66
N ALA A 73 16.23 10.68 -1.59
CA ALA A 73 16.44 9.26 -1.34
C ALA A 73 15.82 8.39 -2.44
N MET A 74 14.58 8.71 -2.89
CA MET A 74 13.94 7.99 -3.99
C MET A 74 14.65 8.19 -5.32
N MET A 75 15.09 9.41 -5.63
CA MET A 75 15.86 9.68 -6.85
C MET A 75 17.19 8.93 -6.85
N LEU A 76 17.92 8.98 -5.74
CA LEU A 76 19.19 8.27 -5.60
C LEU A 76 18.98 6.75 -5.68
N GLY A 77 17.99 6.22 -4.95
CA GLY A 77 17.62 4.80 -5.01
C GLY A 77 17.21 4.37 -6.42
N GLY A 78 16.41 5.16 -7.11
CA GLY A 78 15.99 4.89 -8.49
C GLY A 78 17.16 4.89 -9.47
N ALA A 79 18.09 5.87 -9.36
CA ALA A 79 19.28 5.94 -10.20
C ALA A 79 20.24 4.76 -9.93
N LEU A 80 20.48 4.43 -8.66
CA LEU A 80 21.29 3.25 -8.27
C LEU A 80 20.64 1.95 -8.75
N GLY A 81 19.31 1.84 -8.66
CA GLY A 81 18.55 0.70 -9.17
C GLY A 81 18.69 0.55 -10.68
N ALA A 82 18.61 1.65 -11.45
CA ALA A 82 18.84 1.64 -12.91
C ALA A 82 20.26 1.22 -13.27
N ALA A 83 21.25 1.57 -12.44
CA ALA A 83 22.65 1.21 -12.62
C ALA A 83 23.03 -0.14 -12.00
N ALA A 84 22.06 -0.90 -11.46
CA ALA A 84 22.36 -2.17 -10.80
C ALA A 84 22.84 -3.23 -11.80
N HIS A 85 23.88 -3.98 -11.40
CA HIS A 85 24.45 -5.12 -12.12
C HIS A 85 24.37 -6.43 -11.30
N SER A 86 23.80 -6.38 -10.09
CA SER A 86 23.62 -7.54 -9.23
C SER A 86 22.32 -7.43 -8.43
N GLU A 87 21.83 -8.59 -7.97
CA GLU A 87 20.68 -8.69 -7.06
C GLU A 87 20.87 -7.81 -5.82
N GLY A 88 22.04 -7.87 -5.16
CA GLY A 88 22.34 -7.10 -3.95
C GLY A 88 22.26 -5.59 -4.17
N GLN A 89 22.76 -5.09 -5.31
CA GLN A 89 22.65 -3.67 -5.67
C GLN A 89 21.20 -3.26 -5.89
N LEU A 90 20.42 -4.11 -6.56
CA LEU A 90 18.98 -3.87 -6.78
C LEU A 90 18.24 -3.82 -5.44
N LEU A 91 18.47 -4.78 -4.55
CA LEU A 91 17.87 -4.81 -3.20
C LEU A 91 18.25 -3.57 -2.37
N ALA A 92 19.52 -3.16 -2.37
CA ALA A 92 19.96 -1.97 -1.66
C ALA A 92 19.26 -0.69 -2.18
N SER A 93 19.12 -0.57 -3.50
CA SER A 93 18.40 0.54 -4.12
C SER A 93 16.94 0.59 -3.66
N ARG A 94 16.27 -0.56 -3.53
CA ARG A 94 14.88 -0.67 -3.07
C ARG A 94 14.70 -0.24 -1.61
N ILE A 95 15.66 -0.52 -0.72
CA ILE A 95 15.63 -0.04 0.67
C ILE A 95 15.66 1.49 0.70
N LEU A 96 16.53 2.09 -0.12
CA LEU A 96 16.65 3.55 -0.19
C LEU A 96 15.39 4.22 -0.75
N GLU A 97 14.81 3.66 -1.82
CA GLU A 97 13.52 4.10 -2.35
C GLU A 97 12.40 3.98 -1.29
N GLY A 98 12.40 2.88 -0.52
CA GLY A 98 11.45 2.63 0.55
C GLY A 98 11.54 3.64 1.69
N GLY A 99 12.74 4.06 2.06
CA GLY A 99 12.95 5.15 3.02
C GLY A 99 12.36 6.47 2.53
N GLY A 100 12.55 6.74 1.25
CA GLY A 100 12.01 7.94 0.61
C GLY A 100 10.49 8.01 0.61
N ILE A 101 9.80 6.93 0.25
CA ILE A 101 8.32 6.94 0.23
C ILE A 101 7.73 7.12 1.63
N VAL A 102 8.34 6.55 2.67
CA VAL A 102 7.90 6.76 4.05
C VAL A 102 8.02 8.23 4.44
N ALA A 103 9.15 8.86 4.13
CA ALA A 103 9.37 10.28 4.41
C ALA A 103 8.34 11.17 3.68
N ILE A 104 8.04 10.86 2.41
CA ILE A 104 7.03 11.57 1.61
C ILE A 104 5.64 11.36 2.18
N SER A 105 5.25 10.11 2.48
CA SER A 105 3.89 9.79 2.96
C SER A 105 3.56 10.44 4.31
N VAL A 106 4.56 10.61 5.17
CA VAL A 106 4.40 11.28 6.47
C VAL A 106 4.38 12.81 6.33
N SER A 107 5.16 13.36 5.40
CA SER A 107 5.34 14.82 5.27
C SER A 107 4.28 15.49 4.41
N VAL A 108 3.85 14.87 3.32
CA VAL A 108 2.97 15.50 2.33
C VAL A 108 1.61 15.92 2.90
N PRO A 109 0.94 15.17 3.79
CA PRO A 109 -0.30 15.63 4.44
C PRO A 109 -0.15 17.00 5.11
N ALA A 110 0.95 17.22 5.83
CA ALA A 110 1.22 18.52 6.47
C ALA A 110 1.45 19.64 5.44
N LEU A 111 2.15 19.34 4.34
CA LEU A 111 2.36 20.32 3.25
C LEU A 111 1.04 20.65 2.54
N ILE A 112 0.15 19.69 2.34
CA ILE A 112 -1.18 19.91 1.77
C ILE A 112 -1.98 20.86 2.67
N ILE A 113 -2.05 20.57 3.98
CA ILE A 113 -2.79 21.37 4.95
C ILE A 113 -2.26 22.81 5.01
N ALA A 114 -0.94 23.00 4.93
CA ALA A 114 -0.32 24.32 4.90
C ALA A 114 -0.65 25.14 3.64
N ALA A 115 -0.82 24.45 2.50
CA ALA A 115 -1.03 25.08 1.20
C ALA A 115 -2.50 25.21 0.79
N CYS A 116 -3.45 24.77 1.63
CA CYS A 116 -4.89 24.78 1.32
C CYS A 116 -5.67 25.72 2.24
N ALA A 117 -6.71 26.37 1.68
CA ALA A 117 -7.71 27.03 2.49
C ALA A 117 -8.44 26.02 3.41
N PRO A 118 -8.85 26.39 4.63
CA PRO A 118 -9.51 25.48 5.56
C PRO A 118 -10.69 24.70 4.96
N ARG A 119 -11.49 25.34 4.12
CA ARG A 119 -12.66 24.74 3.43
C ARG A 119 -12.28 23.65 2.40
N GLU A 120 -11.05 23.66 1.88
CA GLU A 120 -10.59 22.75 0.83
C GLU A 120 -9.81 21.54 1.39
N ARG A 121 -9.48 21.55 2.68
CA ARG A 121 -8.63 20.53 3.31
C ARG A 121 -9.19 19.12 3.18
N ASN A 122 -10.48 18.94 3.38
CA ASN A 122 -11.11 17.61 3.28
C ASN A 122 -11.02 17.05 1.86
N LEU A 123 -11.28 17.90 0.85
CA LEU A 123 -11.13 17.50 -0.56
C LEU A 123 -9.68 17.16 -0.88
N ALA A 124 -8.74 18.01 -0.48
CA ALA A 124 -7.31 17.80 -0.72
C ALA A 124 -6.78 16.55 -0.05
N MET A 125 -7.22 16.21 1.16
CA MET A 125 -6.88 14.98 1.86
C MET A 125 -7.54 13.76 1.23
N GLY A 126 -8.76 13.88 0.70
CA GLY A 126 -9.39 12.82 -0.10
C GLY A 126 -8.61 12.51 -1.38
N MET A 127 -8.15 13.55 -2.08
CA MET A 127 -7.27 13.40 -3.26
C MET A 127 -5.92 12.77 -2.87
N TRP A 128 -5.35 13.17 -1.73
CA TRP A 128 -4.15 12.55 -1.20
C TRP A 128 -4.35 11.06 -0.93
N ALA A 129 -5.48 10.65 -0.36
CA ALA A 129 -5.75 9.23 -0.09
C ALA A 129 -5.70 8.34 -1.35
N SER A 130 -5.87 8.92 -2.54
CA SER A 130 -5.83 8.22 -3.83
C SER A 130 -4.41 8.15 -4.44
N TYR A 131 -3.38 8.76 -3.81
CA TYR A 131 -2.04 8.86 -4.40
C TYR A 131 -1.43 7.50 -4.73
N LEU A 132 -1.60 6.53 -3.83
CA LEU A 132 -0.99 5.21 -3.98
C LEU A 132 -1.61 4.40 -5.14
N PRO A 133 -2.94 4.15 -5.18
CA PRO A 133 -3.54 3.44 -6.31
C PRO A 133 -3.39 4.19 -7.64
N LEU A 134 -3.49 5.53 -7.63
CA LEU A 134 -3.33 6.33 -8.84
C LEU A 134 -1.91 6.22 -9.41
N GLY A 135 -0.90 6.48 -8.60
CA GLY A 135 0.49 6.46 -9.06
C GLY A 135 0.98 5.07 -9.45
N SER A 136 0.65 4.04 -8.66
CA SER A 136 1.01 2.66 -8.99
C SER A 136 0.26 2.15 -10.22
N GLY A 137 -1.03 2.45 -10.35
CA GLY A 137 -1.84 2.09 -11.51
C GLY A 137 -1.35 2.72 -12.81
N LEU A 138 -1.04 4.03 -12.79
CA LEU A 138 -0.48 4.74 -13.94
C LEU A 138 0.89 4.17 -14.35
N ALA A 139 1.75 3.84 -13.39
CA ALA A 139 3.04 3.23 -13.67
C ALA A 139 2.90 1.83 -14.28
N ILE A 140 1.98 1.01 -13.78
CA ILE A 140 1.69 -0.32 -14.36
C ILE A 140 1.19 -0.18 -15.78
N LEU A 141 0.27 0.76 -16.05
CA LEU A 141 -0.26 0.99 -17.40
C LEU A 141 0.80 1.50 -18.40
N ALA A 142 1.69 2.40 -17.95
CA ALA A 142 2.76 2.95 -18.79
C ALA A 142 3.92 1.98 -18.99
N SER A 143 4.12 1.04 -18.06
CA SER A 143 5.28 0.13 -18.06
C SER A 143 5.44 -0.67 -19.37
N PRO A 144 4.42 -1.28 -19.99
CA PRO A 144 4.62 -2.08 -21.21
C PRO A 144 5.21 -1.27 -22.36
N LEU A 145 4.77 -0.01 -22.53
CA LEU A 145 5.31 0.88 -23.56
C LEU A 145 6.78 1.20 -23.28
N LEU A 146 7.10 1.58 -22.05
CA LEU A 146 8.45 1.96 -21.66
C LEU A 146 9.40 0.76 -21.63
N LEU A 147 8.94 -0.40 -21.15
CA LEU A 147 9.72 -1.63 -21.15
C LEU A 147 10.06 -2.09 -22.56
N GLY A 148 9.12 -1.94 -23.52
CA GLY A 148 9.34 -2.30 -24.93
C GLY A 148 10.23 -1.34 -25.71
N THR A 149 10.33 -0.07 -25.30
CA THR A 149 11.08 0.97 -26.03
C THR A 149 12.44 1.29 -25.42
N ILE A 150 12.52 1.44 -24.10
CA ILE A 150 13.73 1.87 -23.39
C ILE A 150 14.19 0.87 -22.31
N GLY A 151 13.52 -0.27 -22.23
CA GLY A 151 13.83 -1.32 -21.26
C GLY A 151 13.53 -0.93 -19.79
N TRP A 152 13.79 -1.85 -18.87
CA TRP A 152 13.49 -1.62 -17.46
C TRP A 152 14.40 -0.54 -16.83
N ARG A 153 15.66 -0.43 -17.25
CA ARG A 153 16.55 0.65 -16.77
C ARG A 153 16.04 2.02 -17.19
N GLY A 154 15.57 2.14 -18.43
CA GLY A 154 14.95 3.36 -18.94
C GLY A 154 13.67 3.72 -18.19
N LEU A 155 12.83 2.72 -17.81
CA LEU A 155 11.64 2.95 -16.99
C LEU A 155 12.03 3.51 -15.61
N TRP A 156 13.09 2.97 -14.93
CA TRP A 156 13.60 3.50 -13.68
C TRP A 156 14.02 4.96 -13.81
N LEU A 157 14.84 5.27 -14.82
CA LEU A 157 15.33 6.64 -15.07
C LEU A 157 14.20 7.61 -15.44
N ALA A 158 13.20 7.18 -16.22
CA ALA A 158 12.05 8.02 -16.54
C ALA A 158 11.29 8.46 -15.26
N ILE A 159 11.08 7.55 -14.30
CA ILE A 159 10.44 7.88 -13.03
C ILE A 159 11.35 8.79 -12.18
N VAL A 160 12.66 8.58 -12.17
CA VAL A 160 13.63 9.48 -11.53
C VAL A 160 13.55 10.90 -12.11
N LEU A 161 13.48 11.04 -13.42
CA LEU A 161 13.33 12.34 -14.09
C LEU A 161 12.01 13.03 -13.75
N LEU A 162 10.90 12.28 -13.69
CA LEU A 162 9.60 12.81 -13.24
C LEU A 162 9.69 13.29 -11.79
N MET A 163 10.35 12.51 -10.92
CA MET A 163 10.54 12.89 -9.51
C MET A 163 11.42 14.14 -9.39
N PHE A 164 12.46 14.25 -10.20
CA PHE A 164 13.32 15.44 -10.25
C PHE A 164 12.54 16.69 -10.67
N ALA A 165 11.75 16.62 -11.74
CA ALA A 165 10.89 17.71 -12.18
C ALA A 165 9.89 18.12 -11.09
N CYS A 166 9.28 17.14 -10.39
CA CYS A 166 8.38 17.39 -9.29
C CYS A 166 9.09 18.06 -8.09
N THR A 167 10.32 17.66 -7.83
CA THR A 167 11.16 18.26 -6.77
C THR A 167 11.43 19.72 -7.06
N ILE A 168 11.80 20.07 -8.30
CA ILE A 168 11.98 21.47 -8.74
C ILE A 168 10.66 22.26 -8.52
N MET A 169 9.52 21.69 -8.93
CA MET A 169 8.23 22.32 -8.75
C MET A 169 7.91 22.55 -7.26
N LEU A 170 8.15 21.57 -6.40
CA LEU A 170 7.93 21.70 -4.96
C LEU A 170 8.79 22.81 -4.35
N TRP A 171 10.06 22.89 -4.74
CA TRP A 171 10.99 23.95 -4.29
C TRP A 171 10.64 25.31 -4.82
N ARG A 172 10.15 25.43 -6.06
CA ARG A 172 9.67 26.69 -6.66
C ARG A 172 8.53 27.31 -5.86
N TYR A 173 7.66 26.46 -5.32
CA TYR A 173 6.50 26.86 -4.53
C TYR A 173 6.70 26.74 -3.01
N ARG A 174 7.94 26.58 -2.54
CA ARG A 174 8.26 26.36 -1.12
C ARG A 174 7.70 27.40 -0.14
N ALA A 175 7.51 28.63 -0.58
CA ALA A 175 6.95 29.71 0.25
C ALA A 175 5.53 29.38 0.76
N HIS A 176 4.72 28.65 -0.02
CA HIS A 176 3.36 28.25 0.34
C HIS A 176 3.29 27.13 1.38
N TYR A 177 4.43 26.50 1.69
CA TYR A 177 4.51 25.40 2.68
C TYR A 177 5.11 25.86 4.01
N ARG A 178 5.37 27.16 4.19
CA ARG A 178 5.86 27.72 5.46
C ARG A 178 4.73 27.64 6.50
N GLY A 179 5.06 27.15 7.70
CA GLY A 179 4.07 26.97 8.78
C GLY A 179 3.30 25.65 8.72
N ALA A 180 3.78 24.67 7.92
CA ALA A 180 3.23 23.31 7.98
C ALA A 180 3.29 22.81 9.44
N PRO A 181 2.15 22.36 10.02
CA PRO A 181 2.12 21.97 11.41
C PRO A 181 3.03 20.77 11.65
N ALA A 182 3.86 20.88 12.68
CA ALA A 182 4.64 19.75 13.18
C ALA A 182 3.75 18.92 14.12
N ALA A 183 2.87 18.12 13.53
CA ALA A 183 2.01 17.23 14.31
C ALA A 183 2.75 15.91 14.56
N ALA A 184 3.68 15.90 15.52
CA ALA A 184 4.20 14.65 16.03
C ALA A 184 3.26 14.14 17.14
N PRO A 185 2.73 12.91 17.07
CA PRO A 185 2.04 12.29 18.20
C PRO A 185 3.02 12.22 19.38
N THR A 186 2.53 12.52 20.59
CA THR A 186 3.36 12.36 21.78
C THR A 186 3.60 10.87 22.06
N LEU A 187 4.77 10.53 22.57
CA LEU A 187 5.11 9.14 22.90
C LEU A 187 4.09 8.51 23.87
N SER A 188 3.56 9.30 24.79
CA SER A 188 2.53 8.88 25.74
C SER A 188 1.20 8.52 25.06
N SER A 189 0.78 9.29 24.04
CA SER A 189 -0.45 9.00 23.29
C SER A 189 -0.29 7.73 22.41
N ALA A 190 0.89 7.54 21.82
CA ALA A 190 1.21 6.32 21.09
C ALA A 190 1.17 5.09 22.00
N LEU A 191 1.81 5.15 23.18
CA LEU A 191 1.84 4.04 24.13
C LEU A 191 0.44 3.70 24.70
N SER A 192 -0.43 4.69 24.91
CA SER A 192 -1.80 4.45 25.37
C SER A 192 -2.64 3.69 24.34
N SER A 193 -2.41 3.92 23.05
CA SER A 193 -3.08 3.20 21.95
C SER A 193 -2.67 1.73 21.89
N LEU A 194 -1.41 1.41 22.25
CA LEU A 194 -0.89 0.04 22.25
C LEU A 194 -1.53 -0.84 23.33
N ARG A 195 -2.13 -0.25 24.38
CA ARG A 195 -2.77 -1.00 25.48
C ARG A 195 -4.18 -1.48 25.15
N GLN A 196 -4.79 -1.01 24.08
CA GLN A 196 -6.15 -1.39 23.68
C GLN A 196 -6.08 -2.53 22.66
N SER A 197 -6.88 -3.59 22.85
CA SER A 197 -6.90 -4.74 21.93
C SER A 197 -7.60 -4.44 20.59
N GLY A 198 -8.61 -3.57 20.59
CA GLY A 198 -9.38 -3.25 19.37
C GLY A 198 -8.55 -2.73 18.21
N PRO A 199 -7.68 -1.72 18.40
CA PRO A 199 -6.75 -1.26 17.36
C PRO A 199 -5.87 -2.38 16.79
N TRP A 200 -5.40 -3.32 17.62
CA TRP A 200 -4.61 -4.47 17.17
C TRP A 200 -5.41 -5.44 16.32
N PHE A 201 -6.67 -5.72 16.68
CA PHE A 201 -7.53 -6.55 15.82
C PHE A 201 -7.73 -5.94 14.45
N LEU A 202 -8.02 -4.62 14.38
CA LEU A 202 -8.15 -3.90 13.13
C LEU A 202 -6.83 -3.86 12.34
N ALA A 203 -5.72 -3.58 13.01
CA ALA A 203 -4.40 -3.51 12.42
C ALA A 203 -3.96 -4.85 11.80
N THR A 204 -4.14 -5.95 12.54
CA THR A 204 -3.77 -7.29 12.08
C THR A 204 -4.72 -7.78 10.98
N ALA A 205 -6.02 -7.45 11.05
CA ALA A 205 -6.95 -7.70 9.95
C ALA A 205 -6.52 -6.94 8.68
N PHE A 206 -6.04 -5.70 8.82
CA PHE A 206 -5.50 -4.96 7.68
C PHE A 206 -4.24 -5.61 7.10
N ALA A 207 -3.35 -6.14 7.94
CA ALA A 207 -2.18 -6.89 7.48
C ALA A 207 -2.58 -8.15 6.70
N CYS A 208 -3.58 -8.90 7.15
CA CYS A 208 -4.14 -10.03 6.41
C CYS A 208 -4.66 -9.60 5.02
N TYR A 209 -5.46 -8.53 4.96
CA TYR A 209 -5.92 -7.98 3.69
C TYR A 209 -4.77 -7.52 2.81
N SER A 210 -3.81 -6.77 3.36
CA SER A 210 -2.65 -6.29 2.59
C SER A 210 -1.83 -7.45 2.02
N THR A 211 -1.65 -8.53 2.77
CA THR A 211 -1.01 -9.75 2.28
C THR A 211 -1.74 -10.32 1.06
N MET A 212 -3.06 -10.45 1.14
CA MET A 212 -3.88 -10.98 0.04
C MET A 212 -3.87 -10.03 -1.17
N TYR A 213 -3.97 -8.73 -0.95
CA TYR A 213 -3.92 -7.71 -2.01
C TYR A 213 -2.59 -7.74 -2.75
N PHE A 214 -1.47 -7.67 -2.02
CA PHE A 214 -0.14 -7.64 -2.63
C PHE A 214 0.27 -9.00 -3.23
N ALA A 215 -0.25 -10.12 -2.71
CA ALA A 215 -0.10 -11.41 -3.34
C ALA A 215 -0.64 -11.40 -4.78
N LEU A 216 -1.84 -10.86 -4.99
CA LEU A 216 -2.43 -10.79 -6.32
C LEU A 216 -1.80 -9.67 -7.16
N ALA A 217 -1.69 -8.46 -6.61
CA ALA A 217 -1.19 -7.29 -7.36
C ALA A 217 0.25 -7.46 -7.88
N VAL A 218 1.10 -8.15 -7.11
CA VAL A 218 2.51 -8.37 -7.46
C VAL A 218 2.69 -9.56 -8.40
N TRP A 219 2.01 -10.67 -8.11
CA TRP A 219 2.26 -11.93 -8.81
C TRP A 219 1.34 -12.19 -10.00
N LEU A 220 0.20 -11.49 -10.09
CA LEU A 220 -0.71 -11.70 -11.21
C LEU A 220 -0.06 -11.45 -12.58
N PRO A 221 0.72 -10.38 -12.81
CA PRO A 221 1.40 -10.21 -14.09
C PRO A 221 2.32 -11.39 -14.42
N THR A 222 3.12 -11.85 -13.46
CA THR A 222 4.03 -12.98 -13.64
C THR A 222 3.26 -14.27 -13.92
N PHE A 223 2.20 -14.56 -13.17
CA PHE A 223 1.33 -15.71 -13.38
C PHE A 223 0.69 -15.69 -14.77
N LEU A 224 0.17 -14.56 -15.22
CA LEU A 224 -0.45 -14.44 -16.53
C LEU A 224 0.54 -14.64 -17.68
N VAL A 225 1.76 -14.15 -17.53
CA VAL A 225 2.82 -14.33 -18.54
C VAL A 225 3.31 -15.79 -18.56
N GLN A 226 3.64 -16.37 -17.40
CA GLN A 226 4.27 -17.69 -17.30
C GLN A 226 3.31 -18.83 -17.54
N GLU A 227 2.12 -18.79 -16.94
CA GLU A 227 1.16 -19.91 -16.96
C GLU A 227 0.11 -19.78 -18.07
N ARG A 228 -0.15 -18.55 -18.54
CA ARG A 228 -1.21 -18.29 -19.52
C ARG A 228 -0.72 -17.75 -20.84
N GLY A 229 0.60 -17.55 -20.99
CA GLY A 229 1.18 -17.04 -22.26
C GLY A 229 0.72 -15.62 -22.62
N ALA A 230 0.24 -14.84 -21.64
CA ALA A 230 -0.20 -13.47 -21.91
C ALA A 230 0.99 -12.57 -22.21
N SER A 231 0.80 -11.59 -23.11
CA SER A 231 1.81 -10.56 -23.30
C SER A 231 1.95 -9.69 -22.04
N ILE A 232 3.14 -9.12 -21.83
CA ILE A 232 3.41 -8.19 -20.71
C ILE A 232 2.39 -7.04 -20.71
N ALA A 233 2.05 -6.52 -21.88
CA ALA A 233 1.06 -5.44 -22.04
C ALA A 233 -0.33 -5.86 -21.56
N ARG A 234 -0.79 -7.06 -21.95
CA ARG A 234 -2.10 -7.57 -21.52
C ARG A 234 -2.12 -7.84 -20.01
N ALA A 235 -1.07 -8.45 -19.46
CA ALA A 235 -0.95 -8.71 -18.03
C ALA A 235 -0.95 -7.42 -17.21
N ALA A 236 -0.23 -6.38 -17.65
CA ALA A 236 -0.18 -5.07 -17.01
C ALA A 236 -1.56 -4.36 -17.05
N LEU A 237 -2.22 -4.35 -18.22
CA LEU A 237 -3.56 -3.76 -18.36
C LEU A 237 -4.58 -4.41 -17.43
N LEU A 238 -4.61 -5.75 -17.41
CA LEU A 238 -5.52 -6.50 -16.54
C LEU A 238 -5.24 -6.20 -15.06
N THR A 239 -3.97 -6.15 -14.66
CA THR A 239 -3.59 -5.82 -13.27
C THR A 239 -3.98 -4.37 -12.89
N ALA A 240 -3.79 -3.42 -13.79
CA ALA A 240 -4.19 -2.03 -13.55
C ALA A 240 -5.71 -1.87 -13.41
N LEU A 241 -6.50 -2.60 -14.20
CA LEU A 241 -7.97 -2.65 -14.05
C LEU A 241 -8.36 -3.17 -12.67
N LEU A 242 -7.70 -4.23 -12.18
CA LEU A 242 -7.96 -4.78 -10.85
C LEU A 242 -7.65 -3.80 -9.73
N ILE A 243 -6.57 -3.03 -9.84
CA ILE A 243 -6.23 -1.96 -8.88
C ILE A 243 -7.32 -0.88 -8.91
N GLY A 244 -7.84 -0.53 -10.09
CA GLY A 244 -8.99 0.37 -10.25
C GLY A 244 -10.25 -0.17 -9.57
N CYS A 245 -10.54 -1.46 -9.73
CA CYS A 245 -11.66 -2.12 -9.04
C CYS A 245 -11.52 -2.06 -7.51
N ASN A 246 -10.31 -2.24 -6.98
CA ASN A 246 -10.05 -2.10 -5.56
C ASN A 246 -10.32 -0.66 -5.06
N ALA A 247 -9.92 0.35 -5.83
CA ALA A 247 -10.24 1.74 -5.51
C ALA A 247 -11.76 1.98 -5.49
N GLY A 248 -12.51 1.41 -6.43
CA GLY A 248 -13.98 1.42 -6.43
C GLY A 248 -14.55 0.78 -5.16
N GLY A 249 -14.01 -0.36 -4.76
CA GLY A 249 -14.36 -1.01 -3.50
C GLY A 249 -14.12 -0.13 -2.27
N ASN A 250 -13.00 0.60 -2.23
CA ASN A 250 -12.72 1.55 -1.15
C ASN A 250 -13.77 2.65 -1.04
N LEU A 251 -14.25 3.19 -2.17
CA LEU A 251 -15.32 4.20 -2.18
C LEU A 251 -16.64 3.63 -1.64
N VAL A 252 -17.01 2.42 -2.08
CA VAL A 252 -18.20 1.72 -1.57
C VAL A 252 -18.06 1.40 -0.08
N GLY A 253 -16.87 0.96 0.37
CA GLY A 253 -16.58 0.73 1.78
C GLY A 253 -16.77 2.00 2.63
N GLY A 254 -16.25 3.13 2.18
CA GLY A 254 -16.46 4.43 2.82
C GLY A 254 -17.94 4.82 2.88
N TRP A 255 -18.68 4.62 1.79
CA TRP A 255 -20.13 4.86 1.74
C TRP A 255 -20.91 3.97 2.72
N LEU A 256 -20.57 2.66 2.80
CA LEU A 256 -21.19 1.75 3.77
C LEU A 256 -20.93 2.20 5.22
N MET A 257 -19.75 2.66 5.53
CA MET A 257 -19.41 3.19 6.86
C MET A 257 -20.18 4.48 7.16
N HIS A 258 -20.38 5.35 6.16
CA HIS A 258 -21.24 6.54 6.30
C HIS A 258 -22.71 6.15 6.56
N ARG A 259 -23.19 5.04 6.01
CA ARG A 259 -24.52 4.47 6.27
C ARG A 259 -24.60 3.67 7.57
N ALA A 260 -23.60 3.76 8.44
CA ALA A 260 -23.51 3.03 9.71
C ALA A 260 -23.63 1.50 9.58
N ALA A 261 -23.23 0.93 8.45
CA ALA A 261 -23.20 -0.52 8.28
C ALA A 261 -22.30 -1.18 9.34
N PRO A 262 -22.67 -2.36 9.87
CA PRO A 262 -21.88 -3.06 10.88
C PRO A 262 -20.51 -3.45 10.35
N ARG A 263 -19.47 -2.71 10.73
CA ARG A 263 -18.08 -2.81 10.22
C ARG A 263 -17.56 -4.25 10.21
N GLY A 264 -17.67 -4.95 11.34
CA GLY A 264 -17.17 -6.31 11.46
C GLY A 264 -17.84 -7.27 10.47
N HIS A 265 -19.12 -7.08 10.13
CA HIS A 265 -19.82 -7.89 9.12
C HIS A 265 -19.33 -7.54 7.71
N VAL A 266 -19.13 -6.25 7.40
CA VAL A 266 -18.61 -5.83 6.08
C VAL A 266 -17.22 -6.41 5.84
N ILE A 267 -16.32 -6.30 6.84
CA ILE A 267 -14.95 -6.84 6.75
C ILE A 267 -14.98 -8.38 6.63
N SER A 268 -15.78 -9.06 7.45
CA SER A 268 -15.88 -10.53 7.41
C SER A 268 -16.41 -11.03 6.07
N LEU A 269 -17.48 -10.41 5.56
CA LEU A 269 -18.05 -10.78 4.26
C LEU A 269 -17.03 -10.56 3.14
N ALA A 270 -16.30 -9.45 3.17
CA ALA A 270 -15.23 -9.18 2.20
C ALA A 270 -14.16 -10.27 2.23
N PHE A 271 -13.67 -10.66 3.41
CA PHE A 271 -12.70 -11.77 3.53
C PHE A 271 -13.25 -13.10 3.03
N LEU A 272 -14.50 -13.43 3.31
CA LEU A 272 -15.14 -14.67 2.83
C LEU A 272 -15.25 -14.70 1.31
N ILE A 273 -15.64 -13.59 0.69
CA ILE A 273 -15.69 -13.48 -0.78
C ILE A 273 -14.28 -13.55 -1.38
N MET A 274 -13.30 -12.89 -0.77
CA MET A 274 -11.90 -12.98 -1.20
C MET A 274 -11.38 -14.42 -1.07
N ALA A 275 -11.70 -15.13 0.00
CA ALA A 275 -11.35 -16.53 0.19
C ALA A 275 -11.95 -17.41 -0.90
N ALA A 276 -13.26 -17.31 -1.14
CA ALA A 276 -13.95 -18.08 -2.17
C ALA A 276 -13.36 -17.80 -3.57
N SER A 277 -13.09 -16.53 -3.90
CA SER A 277 -12.47 -16.17 -5.17
C SER A 277 -11.05 -16.73 -5.32
N SER A 278 -10.26 -16.76 -4.24
CA SER A 278 -8.87 -17.20 -4.27
C SER A 278 -8.69 -18.68 -4.62
N VAL A 279 -9.71 -19.50 -4.36
CA VAL A 279 -9.70 -20.93 -4.69
C VAL A 279 -9.47 -21.18 -6.19
N ALA A 280 -10.03 -20.33 -7.05
CA ALA A 280 -9.99 -20.51 -8.50
C ALA A 280 -8.98 -19.58 -9.21
N ILE A 281 -8.51 -18.50 -8.57
CA ILE A 281 -7.64 -17.50 -9.23
C ILE A 281 -6.34 -18.13 -9.75
N PHE A 282 -5.66 -18.90 -8.92
CA PHE A 282 -4.39 -19.57 -9.26
C PHE A 282 -4.57 -21.03 -9.70
N SER A 283 -5.80 -21.51 -9.86
CA SER A 283 -6.06 -22.87 -10.36
C SER A 283 -5.88 -22.93 -11.88
N THR A 284 -5.48 -24.10 -12.37
CA THR A 284 -5.31 -24.35 -13.82
C THR A 284 -6.63 -24.62 -14.55
N THR A 285 -7.65 -25.11 -13.84
CA THR A 285 -8.91 -25.64 -14.43
C THR A 285 -9.91 -24.57 -14.90
N PRO A 286 -10.12 -23.40 -14.22
CA PRO A 286 -11.15 -22.46 -14.63
C PRO A 286 -10.79 -21.73 -15.94
N PRO A 287 -11.80 -21.44 -16.81
CA PRO A 287 -11.59 -20.61 -17.97
C PRO A 287 -11.15 -19.19 -17.57
N ASP A 288 -10.35 -18.54 -18.44
CA ASP A 288 -9.76 -17.23 -18.13
C ASP A 288 -10.81 -16.15 -17.83
N ALA A 289 -11.94 -16.17 -18.50
CA ALA A 289 -13.06 -15.23 -18.24
C ALA A 289 -13.56 -15.34 -16.80
N LEU A 290 -13.80 -16.56 -16.29
CA LEU A 290 -14.23 -16.78 -14.91
C LEU A 290 -13.14 -16.37 -13.93
N ARG A 291 -11.88 -16.77 -14.18
CA ARG A 291 -10.74 -16.39 -13.34
C ARG A 291 -10.62 -14.88 -13.20
N PHE A 292 -10.70 -14.16 -14.33
CA PHE A 292 -10.57 -12.71 -14.31
C PHE A 292 -11.76 -12.03 -13.60
N SER A 293 -12.98 -12.54 -13.77
CA SER A 293 -14.15 -12.09 -13.03
C SER A 293 -13.98 -12.28 -11.52
N LEU A 294 -13.39 -13.40 -11.09
CA LEU A 294 -13.05 -13.66 -9.69
C LEU A 294 -11.94 -12.74 -9.17
N CYS A 295 -10.96 -12.40 -10.01
CA CYS A 295 -9.96 -11.37 -9.66
C CYS A 295 -10.62 -9.99 -9.45
N ILE A 296 -11.56 -9.59 -10.30
CA ILE A 296 -12.34 -8.35 -10.14
C ILE A 296 -13.11 -8.38 -8.81
N LEU A 297 -13.85 -9.47 -8.56
CA LEU A 297 -14.63 -9.65 -7.34
C LEU A 297 -13.72 -9.59 -6.09
N PHE A 298 -12.60 -10.30 -6.11
CA PHE A 298 -11.58 -10.30 -5.06
C PHE A 298 -11.06 -8.89 -4.77
N MET A 299 -10.64 -8.16 -5.80
CA MET A 299 -10.06 -6.82 -5.64
C MET A 299 -11.12 -5.80 -5.21
N PHE A 300 -12.31 -5.83 -5.79
CA PHE A 300 -13.39 -4.92 -5.42
C PHE A 300 -13.84 -5.13 -3.97
N THR A 301 -14.10 -6.38 -3.57
CA THR A 301 -14.52 -6.69 -2.20
C THR A 301 -13.40 -6.43 -1.19
N GLY A 302 -12.14 -6.72 -1.57
CA GLY A 302 -10.98 -6.35 -0.78
C GLY A 302 -10.90 -4.85 -0.50
N GLY A 303 -11.28 -4.01 -1.47
CA GLY A 303 -11.33 -2.55 -1.31
C GLY A 303 -12.28 -2.07 -0.20
N LEU A 304 -13.31 -2.84 0.18
CA LEU A 304 -14.19 -2.49 1.30
C LEU A 304 -13.44 -2.44 2.64
N ILE A 305 -12.37 -3.21 2.79
CA ILE A 305 -11.69 -3.46 4.07
C ILE A 305 -10.93 -2.23 4.56
N PRO A 306 -10.04 -1.56 3.78
CA PRO A 306 -9.29 -0.41 4.25
C PRO A 306 -10.16 0.73 4.78
N ALA A 307 -11.18 1.13 4.02
CA ALA A 307 -12.10 2.19 4.42
C ALA A 307 -12.84 1.84 5.72
N SER A 308 -13.27 0.58 5.85
CA SER A 308 -13.94 0.09 7.05
C SER A 308 -13.00 0.08 8.26
N ILE A 309 -11.76 -0.37 8.12
CA ILE A 309 -10.79 -0.42 9.21
C ILE A 309 -10.38 0.98 9.66
N LEU A 310 -10.01 1.86 8.71
CA LEU A 310 -9.52 3.20 9.02
C LEU A 310 -10.59 4.05 9.71
N SER A 311 -11.85 3.94 9.33
CA SER A 311 -12.96 4.59 10.04
C SER A 311 -13.17 4.02 11.45
N GLY A 312 -12.85 2.74 11.68
CA GLY A 312 -12.93 2.08 12.98
C GLY A 312 -11.90 2.53 13.98
N GLY A 313 -10.69 2.87 13.52
CA GLY A 313 -9.63 3.35 14.39
C GLY A 313 -10.02 4.55 15.23
N GLN A 314 -10.90 5.42 14.71
CA GLN A 314 -11.36 6.62 15.41
C GLN A 314 -12.20 6.29 16.67
N LEU A 315 -12.87 5.16 16.74
CA LEU A 315 -13.68 4.74 17.90
C LEU A 315 -12.85 4.45 19.14
N TYR A 316 -11.58 4.14 18.98
CA TYR A 316 -10.66 3.80 20.06
C TYR A 316 -9.83 5.00 20.55
N ALA A 317 -9.99 6.17 19.95
CA ALA A 317 -9.31 7.38 20.33
C ALA A 317 -10.18 8.24 21.24
N ARG A 318 -9.61 8.74 22.33
CA ARG A 318 -10.29 9.65 23.28
C ARG A 318 -10.15 11.12 22.85
N ASP A 319 -9.10 11.44 22.11
CA ASP A 319 -8.77 12.77 21.64
C ASP A 319 -8.08 12.73 20.26
N ALA A 320 -7.88 13.90 19.65
CA ALA A 320 -7.28 14.02 18.32
C ALA A 320 -5.85 13.47 18.23
N SER A 321 -5.06 13.54 19.32
CA SER A 321 -3.69 13.02 19.35
C SER A 321 -3.68 11.49 19.33
N GLN A 322 -4.64 10.85 20.00
CA GLN A 322 -4.81 9.41 19.99
C GLN A 322 -5.33 8.89 18.64
N ILE A 323 -6.17 9.66 17.92
CA ILE A 323 -6.59 9.29 16.55
C ILE A 323 -5.36 9.04 15.69
N SER A 324 -4.39 9.97 15.68
CA SER A 324 -3.16 9.84 14.90
C SER A 324 -2.34 8.61 15.31
N SER A 325 -2.26 8.33 16.61
CA SER A 325 -1.51 7.18 17.14
C SER A 325 -2.16 5.84 16.76
N VAL A 326 -3.49 5.73 16.88
CA VAL A 326 -4.24 4.53 16.47
C VAL A 326 -4.13 4.30 14.98
N GLN A 327 -4.28 5.35 14.16
CA GLN A 327 -4.11 5.25 12.71
C GLN A 327 -2.68 4.86 12.33
N GLY A 328 -1.69 5.43 13.01
CA GLY A 328 -0.28 5.07 12.84
C GLY A 328 -0.01 3.60 13.10
N LEU A 329 -0.53 3.06 14.21
CA LEU A 329 -0.45 1.62 14.54
C LEU A 329 -1.09 0.76 13.44
N ILE A 330 -2.31 1.09 13.05
CA ILE A 330 -3.05 0.34 12.02
C ILE A 330 -2.26 0.34 10.70
N MET A 331 -1.77 1.50 10.28
CA MET A 331 -1.02 1.62 9.03
C MET A 331 0.34 0.92 9.10
N GLN A 332 1.04 0.99 10.24
CA GLN A 332 2.35 0.33 10.39
C GLN A 332 2.21 -1.20 10.35
N VAL A 333 1.26 -1.77 11.07
CA VAL A 333 1.01 -3.22 11.07
C VAL A 333 0.53 -3.70 9.69
N ALA A 334 -0.28 -2.90 8.99
CA ALA A 334 -0.70 -3.19 7.61
C ALA A 334 0.48 -3.36 6.64
N GLN A 335 1.63 -2.71 6.89
CA GLN A 335 2.82 -2.84 6.04
C GLN A 335 3.51 -4.21 6.14
N ILE A 336 3.13 -5.03 7.12
CA ILE A 336 3.58 -6.44 7.17
C ILE A 336 3.12 -7.20 5.93
N GLY A 337 1.92 -6.89 5.41
CA GLY A 337 1.39 -7.52 4.20
C GLY A 337 2.27 -7.34 2.96
N PRO A 338 2.53 -6.10 2.50
CA PRO A 338 3.41 -5.87 1.35
C PRO A 338 4.87 -6.25 1.61
N PHE A 339 5.32 -6.29 2.88
CA PHE A 339 6.67 -6.73 3.24
C PHE A 339 6.83 -8.26 3.19
N ALA A 340 5.95 -9.02 3.84
CA ALA A 340 6.06 -10.46 3.96
C ALA A 340 5.26 -11.24 2.90
N GLY A 341 4.17 -10.68 2.39
CA GLY A 341 3.23 -11.37 1.49
C GLY A 341 3.87 -11.87 0.20
N PRO A 342 4.50 -11.01 -0.63
CA PRO A 342 5.08 -11.45 -1.89
C PRO A 342 6.16 -12.52 -1.75
N PRO A 343 7.17 -12.42 -0.85
CA PRO A 343 8.14 -13.50 -0.68
C PRO A 343 7.53 -14.78 -0.09
N LEU A 344 6.51 -14.67 0.77
CA LEU A 344 5.80 -15.84 1.31
C LEU A 344 5.08 -16.62 0.20
N ILE A 345 4.34 -15.93 -0.67
CA ILE A 345 3.71 -16.55 -1.84
C ILE A 345 4.77 -17.22 -2.73
N ALA A 346 5.85 -16.49 -3.01
CA ALA A 346 6.94 -17.03 -3.83
C ALA A 346 7.56 -18.29 -3.23
N ALA A 347 7.79 -18.30 -1.90
CA ALA A 347 8.35 -19.47 -1.20
C ALA A 347 7.43 -20.68 -1.28
N VAL A 348 6.12 -20.47 -1.03
CA VAL A 348 5.14 -21.57 -1.08
C VAL A 348 4.97 -22.11 -2.50
N VAL A 349 4.89 -21.24 -3.51
CA VAL A 349 4.81 -21.63 -4.93
C VAL A 349 6.07 -22.37 -5.36
N SER A 350 7.25 -21.87 -5.00
CA SER A 350 8.53 -22.52 -5.33
C SER A 350 8.69 -23.89 -4.67
N ALA A 351 8.27 -24.03 -3.42
CA ALA A 351 8.34 -25.31 -2.70
C ALA A 351 7.35 -26.34 -3.25
N ALA A 352 6.17 -25.91 -3.67
CA ALA A 352 5.14 -26.78 -4.25
C ALA A 352 5.32 -27.04 -5.76
N GLY A 353 6.11 -26.23 -6.45
CA GLY A 353 6.31 -26.30 -7.90
C GLY A 353 5.10 -25.87 -8.74
N ASN A 354 4.09 -25.26 -8.12
CA ASN A 354 2.88 -24.80 -8.82
C ASN A 354 2.24 -23.58 -8.13
N TRP A 355 1.52 -22.76 -8.92
CA TRP A 355 0.84 -21.56 -8.43
C TRP A 355 -0.40 -21.85 -7.57
N GLU A 356 -0.98 -23.04 -7.66
CA GLU A 356 -2.17 -23.39 -6.87
C GLU A 356 -1.90 -23.37 -5.36
N ALA A 357 -0.65 -23.62 -4.95
CA ALA A 357 -0.23 -23.57 -3.56
C ALA A 357 -0.43 -22.19 -2.91
N ALA A 358 -0.42 -21.10 -3.71
CA ALA A 358 -0.68 -19.73 -3.24
C ALA A 358 -2.05 -19.62 -2.56
N ARG A 359 -3.06 -20.41 -2.98
CA ARG A 359 -4.40 -20.40 -2.37
C ARG A 359 -4.38 -20.69 -0.87
N GLY A 360 -3.47 -21.56 -0.41
CA GLY A 360 -3.33 -21.88 1.02
C GLY A 360 -3.01 -20.66 1.88
N VAL A 361 -2.10 -19.82 1.42
CA VAL A 361 -1.72 -18.57 2.09
C VAL A 361 -2.90 -17.59 2.10
N LEU A 362 -3.60 -17.46 0.96
CA LEU A 362 -4.74 -16.55 0.84
C LEU A 362 -5.92 -16.99 1.74
N LEU A 363 -6.22 -18.29 1.78
CA LEU A 363 -7.26 -18.86 2.64
C LEU A 363 -6.93 -18.68 4.12
N ALA A 364 -5.67 -18.93 4.52
CA ALA A 364 -5.22 -18.72 5.90
C ALA A 364 -5.34 -17.23 6.32
N ALA A 365 -4.90 -16.31 5.44
CA ALA A 365 -5.01 -14.88 5.69
C ALA A 365 -6.48 -14.44 5.78
N ALA A 366 -7.36 -14.94 4.91
CA ALA A 366 -8.78 -14.63 4.94
C ALA A 366 -9.48 -15.17 6.21
N ALA A 367 -9.17 -16.40 6.62
CA ALA A 367 -9.70 -16.98 7.85
C ALA A 367 -9.27 -16.18 9.08
N CYS A 368 -7.97 -15.85 9.18
CA CYS A 368 -7.43 -15.01 10.24
C CYS A 368 -8.10 -13.63 10.24
N GLY A 369 -8.17 -12.96 9.08
CA GLY A 369 -8.82 -11.66 8.93
C GLY A 369 -10.30 -11.67 9.33
N THR A 370 -11.03 -12.74 8.99
CA THR A 370 -12.45 -12.91 9.38
C THR A 370 -12.59 -13.03 10.90
N VAL A 371 -11.76 -13.84 11.56
CA VAL A 371 -11.77 -13.99 13.02
C VAL A 371 -11.46 -12.64 13.69
N LEU A 372 -10.43 -11.94 13.21
CA LEU A 372 -10.03 -10.63 13.75
C LEU A 372 -11.12 -9.57 13.56
N ALA A 373 -11.84 -9.59 12.43
CA ALA A 373 -12.98 -8.69 12.20
C ALA A 373 -14.12 -8.93 13.20
N GLN A 374 -14.38 -10.19 13.56
CA GLN A 374 -15.38 -10.53 14.57
C GLN A 374 -14.93 -10.13 15.99
N LEU A 375 -13.64 -10.28 16.32
CA LEU A 375 -13.08 -9.82 17.59
C LEU A 375 -13.12 -8.29 17.68
N ALA A 376 -12.83 -7.57 16.60
CA ALA A 376 -12.97 -6.11 16.53
C ALA A 376 -14.43 -5.70 16.77
N LEU A 377 -15.40 -6.37 16.14
CA LEU A 377 -16.83 -6.11 16.33
C LEU A 377 -17.26 -6.31 17.80
N ARG A 378 -16.76 -7.37 18.45
CA ARG A 378 -17.03 -7.61 19.90
C ARG A 378 -16.45 -6.50 20.75
N SER A 379 -15.23 -6.06 20.44
CA SER A 379 -14.56 -4.94 21.13
C SER A 379 -15.33 -3.62 20.97
N GLU A 380 -15.81 -3.31 19.76
CA GLU A 380 -16.64 -2.12 19.49
C GLU A 380 -17.97 -2.15 20.27
N ARG A 381 -18.64 -3.30 20.31
CA ARG A 381 -19.89 -3.49 21.12
C ARG A 381 -19.63 -3.33 22.61
N ALA A 382 -18.48 -3.79 23.10
CA ALA A 382 -18.10 -3.61 24.51
C ALA A 382 -17.84 -2.14 24.84
N LEU A 383 -17.23 -1.38 23.93
CA LEU A 383 -17.04 0.07 24.10
C LEU A 383 -18.36 0.82 24.13
N ALA A 384 -19.31 0.49 23.23
CA ALA A 384 -20.63 1.13 23.18
C ALA A 384 -21.49 0.87 24.44
N ARG A 385 -21.22 -0.19 25.19
CA ARG A 385 -21.94 -0.55 26.43
C ARG A 385 -21.34 0.09 27.68
N ARG A 386 -20.17 0.74 27.61
CA ARG A 386 -19.60 1.43 28.78
C ARG A 386 -20.44 2.65 29.09
N PRO A 387 -20.95 2.81 30.34
CA PRO A 387 -21.65 4.02 30.70
C PRO A 387 -20.71 5.21 30.53
N VAL A 388 -21.23 6.28 29.93
CA VAL A 388 -20.55 7.57 29.89
C VAL A 388 -20.37 7.99 31.34
N ALA A 389 -19.11 8.10 31.82
CA ALA A 389 -18.86 8.61 33.14
C ALA A 389 -19.50 10.01 33.24
N PRO A 390 -20.29 10.32 34.27
CA PRO A 390 -20.83 11.67 34.41
C PRO A 390 -19.68 12.66 34.52
N VAL A 391 -19.78 13.73 33.74
CA VAL A 391 -18.85 14.86 33.72
C VAL A 391 -18.89 15.61 35.04
#